data_ff8ade37f69d6f6c58678ee820afcac2
#
_entry.id   ff8ade37f69d6f6c58678ee820afcac2
#
_cell.length_a   1.000
_cell.length_b   1.000
_cell.length_c   1.000
_cell.angle_alpha   90.00
_cell.angle_beta   90.00
_cell.angle_gamma   90.00
#
_symmetry.space_group_name_H-M   'P 1'
#
loop_
_entity.id
_entity.type
_entity.pdbx_description
1 polymer ?
#
loop_
_entity_poly.entity_id
_entity_poly.type
_entity_poly.pdbx_seq_one_letter_code
_entity_poly.pdbx_strand_id
1 'polypeptide(L)'
;KQTTSRKKMLEKLNIEEIKPSSRRYPGILFTPNREPGNQILEVKGLSKSIDGQVLFKDLNFFVEKDDKIVFISHDPRAMTALFQIINGEEKADAGTYQWGQTITTSYLPLDNSKYFNTDINLLDWLCQFSPDTNEVFLKGFLGRMLFSGEELMKKVSVLSGGEKMRCMISRMMLTDANCLILDTPTNHLDLESIQAFNNTLKTFKGNILFSSHDHEFIQTVSNRIIELTPNGIIAVSYTHLRAHET
;
A
#
# COMPACT_ATOMS: atom_id res chain seq x y z
N LYS A 1 -36.45 -47.32 -20.36
CA LYS A 1 -37.18 -46.01 -20.10
C LYS A 1 -36.48 -45.08 -19.09
N GLN A 2 -35.56 -45.57 -18.22
CA GLN A 2 -34.84 -44.73 -17.25
C GLN A 2 -33.62 -43.97 -17.82
N THR A 3 -33.02 -44.48 -18.91
CA THR A 3 -31.83 -43.88 -19.54
C THR A 3 -32.13 -42.61 -20.33
N THR A 4 -33.33 -42.50 -20.91
CA THR A 4 -33.77 -41.32 -21.68
C THR A 4 -34.10 -40.12 -20.80
N SER A 5 -34.57 -40.37 -19.59
CA SER A 5 -34.91 -39.31 -18.63
C SER A 5 -33.64 -38.65 -18.04
N ARG A 6 -32.58 -39.44 -17.78
CA ARG A 6 -31.28 -38.92 -17.31
C ARG A 6 -30.54 -38.13 -18.39
N LYS A 7 -30.68 -38.56 -19.67
CA LYS A 7 -30.10 -37.82 -20.80
C LYS A 7 -30.76 -36.45 -21.00
N LYS A 8 -32.09 -36.36 -20.83
CA LYS A 8 -32.82 -35.08 -20.85
C LYS A 8 -32.55 -34.19 -19.65
N MET A 9 -32.16 -34.76 -18.50
CA MET A 9 -31.72 -33.96 -17.34
C MET A 9 -30.30 -33.39 -17.53
N LEU A 10 -29.42 -34.14 -18.19
CA LEU A 10 -28.06 -33.66 -18.55
C LEU A 10 -28.10 -32.61 -19.65
N GLU A 11 -29.03 -32.68 -20.60
CA GLU A 11 -29.24 -31.66 -21.63
C GLU A 11 -29.88 -30.36 -21.08
N LYS A 12 -30.58 -30.45 -19.94
CA LYS A 12 -31.10 -29.26 -19.21
C LYS A 12 -30.11 -28.62 -18.27
N LEU A 13 -29.01 -29.28 -17.94
CA LEU A 13 -27.82 -28.64 -17.38
C LEU A 13 -27.07 -27.99 -18.56
N ASN A 14 -27.65 -26.95 -19.12
CA ASN A 14 -26.86 -25.93 -19.79
C ASN A 14 -25.86 -25.45 -18.72
N ILE A 15 -24.65 -25.97 -18.81
CA ILE A 15 -23.49 -25.31 -18.26
C ILE A 15 -23.49 -23.98 -19.00
N GLU A 16 -24.10 -22.96 -18.42
CA GLU A 16 -23.81 -21.58 -18.83
C GLU A 16 -22.29 -21.55 -18.89
N GLU A 17 -21.74 -21.43 -20.08
CA GLU A 17 -20.31 -21.18 -20.26
C GLU A 17 -20.02 -19.99 -19.34
N ILE A 18 -19.31 -20.25 -18.24
CA ILE A 18 -18.86 -19.21 -17.33
C ILE A 18 -18.01 -18.32 -18.23
N LYS A 19 -18.62 -17.23 -18.72
CA LYS A 19 -17.90 -16.25 -19.52
C LYS A 19 -16.65 -15.92 -18.73
N PRO A 20 -15.45 -16.01 -19.31
CA PRO A 20 -14.23 -15.66 -18.59
C PRO A 20 -14.45 -14.28 -17.97
N SER A 21 -14.21 -14.17 -16.67
CA SER A 21 -14.43 -12.94 -15.93
C SER A 21 -13.82 -11.76 -16.70
N SER A 22 -14.62 -10.77 -17.05
CA SER A 22 -14.15 -9.54 -17.69
C SER A 22 -13.37 -8.65 -16.73
N ARG A 23 -13.23 -9.09 -15.48
CA ARG A 23 -12.48 -8.38 -14.44
C ARG A 23 -11.00 -8.35 -14.78
N ARG A 24 -10.45 -7.14 -14.82
CA ARG A 24 -9.02 -6.92 -15.03
C ARG A 24 -8.40 -6.50 -13.73
N TYR A 25 -7.28 -7.11 -13.39
CA TYR A 25 -6.49 -6.77 -12.20
C TYR A 25 -5.24 -6.01 -12.63
N PRO A 26 -4.89 -4.91 -11.95
CA PRO A 26 -3.63 -4.24 -12.22
C PRO A 26 -2.44 -5.15 -11.85
N GLY A 27 -1.38 -5.07 -12.64
CA GLY A 27 -0.16 -5.85 -12.43
C GLY A 27 0.76 -5.22 -11.40
N ILE A 28 0.31 -5.13 -10.15
CA ILE A 28 1.08 -4.57 -9.04
C ILE A 28 2.15 -5.57 -8.60
N LEU A 29 3.41 -5.11 -8.56
CA LEU A 29 4.53 -5.92 -8.08
C LEU A 29 5.60 -5.00 -7.47
N PHE A 30 5.94 -5.22 -6.21
CA PHE A 30 7.05 -4.55 -5.55
C PHE A 30 8.25 -5.49 -5.48
N THR A 31 9.38 -5.06 -6.04
CA THR A 31 10.61 -5.83 -6.03
C THR A 31 11.69 -5.02 -5.32
N PRO A 32 12.09 -5.39 -4.09
CA PRO A 32 13.14 -4.69 -3.39
C PRO A 32 14.48 -4.81 -4.15
N ASN A 33 15.21 -3.71 -4.25
CA ASN A 33 16.54 -3.70 -4.88
C ASN A 33 17.60 -4.48 -4.08
N ARG A 34 17.35 -4.63 -2.78
CA ARG A 34 18.17 -5.44 -1.85
C ARG A 34 17.34 -5.88 -0.64
N GLU A 35 17.78 -6.94 0.00
CA GLU A 35 17.19 -7.36 1.27
C GLU A 35 17.43 -6.30 2.36
N PRO A 36 16.43 -6.03 3.22
CA PRO A 36 16.63 -5.19 4.39
C PRO A 36 17.58 -5.87 5.39
N GLY A 37 18.39 -5.06 6.09
CA GLY A 37 19.18 -5.53 7.22
C GLY A 37 18.31 -5.90 8.43
N ASN A 38 18.93 -6.18 9.58
CA ASN A 38 18.20 -6.56 10.79
C ASN A 38 17.59 -5.36 11.53
N GLN A 39 18.21 -4.19 11.43
CA GLN A 39 17.69 -2.94 12.00
C GLN A 39 16.99 -2.15 10.92
N ILE A 40 15.70 -2.00 11.03
CA ILE A 40 14.87 -1.31 10.04
C ILE A 40 14.65 0.13 10.46
N LEU A 41 14.02 0.35 11.61
CA LEU A 41 13.69 1.65 12.16
C LEU A 41 13.74 1.60 13.69
N GLU A 42 14.38 2.58 14.29
CA GLU A 42 14.34 2.83 15.73
C GLU A 42 13.66 4.17 15.98
N VAL A 43 12.69 4.20 16.88
CA VAL A 43 11.97 5.41 17.31
C VAL A 43 12.12 5.56 18.81
N LYS A 44 12.58 6.74 19.26
CA LYS A 44 12.86 7.06 20.67
C LYS A 44 12.20 8.35 21.10
N GLY A 45 11.29 8.27 22.04
CA GLY A 45 10.68 9.42 22.70
C GLY A 45 9.91 10.34 21.75
N LEU A 46 9.41 9.83 20.63
CA LEU A 46 8.78 10.63 19.60
C LEU A 46 7.45 11.19 20.08
N SER A 47 7.26 12.51 19.95
CA SER A 47 6.05 13.21 20.37
C SER A 47 5.59 14.18 19.31
N LYS A 48 4.29 14.34 19.15
CA LYS A 48 3.66 15.27 18.21
C LYS A 48 2.32 15.77 18.73
N SER A 49 2.11 17.09 18.59
CA SER A 49 0.84 17.76 18.83
C SER A 49 0.49 18.61 17.61
N ILE A 50 -0.79 18.78 17.36
CA ILE A 50 -1.33 19.67 16.32
C ILE A 50 -2.43 20.52 16.97
N ASP A 51 -2.39 21.83 16.78
CA ASP A 51 -3.38 22.78 17.31
C ASP A 51 -3.65 22.62 18.81
N GLY A 52 -2.59 22.35 19.60
CA GLY A 52 -2.66 22.16 21.04
C GLY A 52 -3.19 20.77 21.48
N GLN A 53 -3.56 19.91 20.54
CA GLN A 53 -3.99 18.55 20.83
C GLN A 53 -2.81 17.57 20.67
N VAL A 54 -2.53 16.80 21.72
CA VAL A 54 -1.52 15.75 21.68
C VAL A 54 -2.01 14.58 20.86
N LEU A 55 -1.32 14.26 19.76
CA LEU A 55 -1.59 13.07 18.93
C LEU A 55 -0.94 11.84 19.53
N PHE A 56 0.32 11.96 19.91
CA PHE A 56 1.06 10.93 20.62
C PHE A 56 2.22 11.55 21.40
N LYS A 57 2.64 10.89 22.47
CA LYS A 57 3.70 11.32 23.35
C LYS A 57 4.60 10.15 23.70
N ASP A 58 5.92 10.40 23.68
CA ASP A 58 6.96 9.46 24.10
C ASP A 58 6.86 8.08 23.44
N LEU A 59 6.68 8.07 22.11
CA LEU A 59 6.67 6.81 21.36
C LEU A 59 8.04 6.17 21.35
N ASN A 60 8.12 4.90 21.76
CA ASN A 60 9.34 4.11 21.75
C ASN A 60 9.02 2.75 21.12
N PHE A 61 9.59 2.47 19.95
CA PHE A 61 9.44 1.16 19.30
C PHE A 61 10.56 0.89 18.28
N PHE A 62 10.71 -0.37 17.94
CA PHE A 62 11.61 -0.85 16.90
C PHE A 62 10.80 -1.54 15.81
N VAL A 63 11.30 -1.41 14.58
CA VAL A 63 10.86 -2.23 13.45
C VAL A 63 11.98 -3.20 13.12
N GLU A 64 11.65 -4.47 13.14
CA GLU A 64 12.57 -5.57 12.85
C GLU A 64 12.39 -6.08 11.42
N LYS A 65 13.33 -6.90 10.96
CA LYS A 65 13.23 -7.54 9.65
C LYS A 65 11.93 -8.34 9.55
N ASP A 66 11.28 -8.26 8.39
CA ASP A 66 10.02 -8.92 8.06
C ASP A 66 8.79 -8.39 8.82
N ASP A 67 8.93 -7.35 9.64
CA ASP A 67 7.78 -6.69 10.25
C ASP A 67 6.87 -6.05 9.19
N LYS A 68 5.58 -6.38 9.29
CA LYS A 68 4.48 -5.72 8.58
C LYS A 68 3.54 -5.15 9.62
N ILE A 69 3.75 -3.89 9.97
CA ILE A 69 3.10 -3.25 11.11
C ILE A 69 1.93 -2.42 10.63
N VAL A 70 0.74 -2.69 11.15
CA VAL A 70 -0.37 -1.76 11.07
C VAL A 70 -0.36 -0.83 12.28
N PHE A 71 -0.45 0.47 11.99
CA PHE A 71 -0.66 1.49 13.01
C PHE A 71 -2.14 1.85 13.06
N ILE A 72 -2.68 1.92 14.26
CA ILE A 72 -4.06 2.33 14.52
C ILE A 72 -4.09 3.44 15.57
N SER A 73 -5.09 4.29 15.53
CA SER A 73 -5.32 5.35 16.53
C SER A 73 -6.77 5.78 16.52
N HIS A 74 -7.26 6.29 17.65
CA HIS A 74 -8.55 6.99 17.71
C HIS A 74 -8.56 8.29 16.90
N ASP A 75 -7.41 8.97 16.80
CA ASP A 75 -7.25 10.15 15.94
C ASP A 75 -6.44 9.77 14.69
N PRO A 76 -7.06 9.74 13.50
CA PRO A 76 -6.38 9.39 12.25
C PRO A 76 -5.18 10.28 11.92
N ARG A 77 -5.17 11.53 12.41
CA ARG A 77 -4.05 12.46 12.22
C ARG A 77 -2.75 11.96 12.85
N ALA A 78 -2.85 11.13 13.90
CA ALA A 78 -1.68 10.55 14.56
C ALA A 78 -0.87 9.65 13.63
N MET A 79 -1.55 8.82 12.83
CA MET A 79 -0.90 7.91 11.87
C MET A 79 -0.23 8.70 10.75
N THR A 80 -0.96 9.64 10.15
CA THR A 80 -0.42 10.53 9.10
C THR A 80 0.79 11.32 9.61
N ALA A 81 0.71 11.90 10.82
CA ALA A 81 1.82 12.63 11.42
C ALA A 81 3.05 11.74 11.65
N LEU A 82 2.87 10.52 12.17
CA LEU A 82 3.96 9.56 12.34
C LEU A 82 4.64 9.25 11.00
N PHE A 83 3.86 8.92 9.96
CA PHE A 83 4.41 8.60 8.65
C PHE A 83 5.14 9.78 8.00
N GLN A 84 4.59 10.98 8.09
CA GLN A 84 5.25 12.19 7.60
C GLN A 84 6.57 12.47 8.34
N ILE A 85 6.61 12.27 9.67
CA ILE A 85 7.82 12.45 10.47
C ILE A 85 8.90 11.45 10.05
N ILE A 86 8.61 10.15 10.03
CA ILE A 86 9.61 9.13 9.69
C ILE A 86 10.03 9.17 8.21
N ASN A 87 9.20 9.78 7.35
CA ASN A 87 9.54 10.07 5.95
C ASN A 87 10.30 11.41 5.77
N GLY A 88 10.47 12.19 6.84
CA GLY A 88 11.20 13.46 6.82
C GLY A 88 10.41 14.65 6.25
N GLU A 89 9.11 14.51 6.05
CA GLU A 89 8.24 15.60 5.55
C GLU A 89 7.75 16.53 6.67
N GLU A 90 7.71 16.04 7.89
CA GLU A 90 7.23 16.79 9.06
C GLU A 90 8.24 16.65 10.21
N LYS A 91 8.28 17.65 11.13
CA LYS A 91 9.14 17.61 12.32
C LYS A 91 8.35 17.11 13.53
N ALA A 92 8.97 16.25 14.33
CA ALA A 92 8.47 15.91 15.65
C ALA A 92 8.65 17.08 16.63
N ASP A 93 7.80 17.14 17.65
CA ASP A 93 7.95 18.11 18.75
C ASP A 93 9.08 17.69 19.70
N ALA A 94 9.27 16.38 19.88
CA ALA A 94 10.35 15.79 20.66
C ALA A 94 10.69 14.39 20.16
N GLY A 95 11.85 13.88 20.57
CA GLY A 95 12.31 12.55 20.24
C GLY A 95 13.05 12.48 18.90
N THR A 96 13.47 11.26 18.56
CA THR A 96 14.27 10.98 17.37
C THR A 96 13.83 9.68 16.72
N TYR A 97 14.16 9.54 15.43
CA TYR A 97 14.05 8.27 14.72
C TYR A 97 15.29 8.03 13.88
N GLN A 98 15.60 6.79 13.65
CA GLN A 98 16.76 6.39 12.83
C GLN A 98 16.43 5.19 11.97
N TRP A 99 16.55 5.36 10.65
CA TRP A 99 16.50 4.27 9.68
C TRP A 99 17.80 3.48 9.65
N GLY A 100 17.68 2.18 9.42
CA GLY A 100 18.85 1.34 9.15
C GLY A 100 19.55 1.74 7.84
N GLN A 101 20.87 1.57 7.79
CA GLN A 101 21.69 1.99 6.65
C GLN A 101 21.33 1.31 5.31
N THR A 102 20.71 0.13 5.36
CA THR A 102 20.32 -0.62 4.16
C THR A 102 18.88 -0.35 3.71
N ILE A 103 18.16 0.52 4.42
CA ILE A 103 16.76 0.74 4.18
C ILE A 103 16.54 1.83 3.15
N THR A 104 15.71 1.50 2.18
CA THR A 104 15.16 2.43 1.19
C THR A 104 13.64 2.46 1.36
N THR A 105 13.09 3.64 1.53
CA THR A 105 11.65 3.82 1.79
C THR A 105 10.91 4.28 0.55
N SER A 106 9.65 3.89 0.43
CA SER A 106 8.70 4.47 -0.51
C SER A 106 7.41 4.79 0.22
N TYR A 107 6.94 6.02 0.10
CA TYR A 107 5.82 6.54 0.86
C TYR A 107 4.61 6.83 -0.02
N LEU A 108 3.47 6.27 0.37
CA LEU A 108 2.14 6.59 -0.15
C LEU A 108 1.40 7.45 0.87
N PRO A 109 1.33 8.77 0.67
CA PRO A 109 0.64 9.67 1.61
C PRO A 109 -0.88 9.56 1.48
N LEU A 110 -1.60 9.90 2.54
CA LEU A 110 -3.06 10.02 2.54
C LEU A 110 -3.53 11.08 1.53
N ASP A 111 -2.91 12.27 1.55
CA ASP A 111 -3.13 13.31 0.54
C ASP A 111 -2.00 13.30 -0.49
N ASN A 112 -2.36 12.90 -1.69
CA ASN A 112 -1.44 12.84 -2.84
C ASN A 112 -1.60 14.01 -3.82
N SER A 113 -2.41 15.01 -3.51
CA SER A 113 -2.75 16.13 -4.40
C SER A 113 -1.52 16.88 -4.91
N LYS A 114 -0.49 17.04 -4.08
CA LYS A 114 0.76 17.71 -4.44
C LYS A 114 1.48 17.10 -5.67
N TYR A 115 1.25 15.81 -5.94
CA TYR A 115 1.87 15.12 -7.08
C TYR A 115 1.14 15.35 -8.40
N PHE A 116 -0.10 15.85 -8.36
CA PHE A 116 -0.99 16.00 -9.51
C PHE A 116 -1.34 17.45 -9.85
N ASN A 117 -0.78 18.43 -9.15
CA ASN A 117 -0.95 19.86 -9.41
C ASN A 117 -0.06 20.34 -10.56
N THR A 118 -0.16 19.66 -11.70
CA THR A 118 0.64 19.96 -12.89
C THR A 118 -0.15 19.60 -14.15
N ASP A 119 0.14 20.28 -15.24
CA ASP A 119 -0.54 20.12 -16.52
C ASP A 119 0.14 19.13 -17.49
N ILE A 120 1.09 18.35 -16.99
CA ILE A 120 1.76 17.32 -17.79
C ILE A 120 0.86 16.09 -17.97
N ASN A 121 1.10 15.33 -19.03
CA ASN A 121 0.40 14.06 -19.26
C ASN A 121 0.93 12.95 -18.34
N LEU A 122 0.18 11.85 -18.26
CA LEU A 122 0.50 10.72 -17.38
C LEU A 122 1.85 10.09 -17.70
N LEU A 123 2.20 9.95 -18.97
CA LEU A 123 3.46 9.35 -19.39
C LEU A 123 4.66 10.19 -18.92
N ASP A 124 4.62 11.49 -19.16
CA ASP A 124 5.66 12.43 -18.74
C ASP A 124 5.73 12.54 -17.21
N TRP A 125 4.59 12.43 -16.54
CA TRP A 125 4.53 12.42 -15.08
C TRP A 125 5.27 11.20 -14.51
N LEU A 126 5.00 10.00 -15.03
CA LEU A 126 5.67 8.79 -14.55
C LEU A 126 7.17 8.79 -14.87
N CYS A 127 7.54 9.35 -16.03
CA CYS A 127 8.94 9.48 -16.47
C CYS A 127 9.81 10.21 -15.43
N GLN A 128 9.26 11.18 -14.70
CA GLN A 128 10.00 11.91 -13.66
C GLN A 128 10.47 11.03 -12.50
N PHE A 129 9.81 9.89 -12.28
CA PHE A 129 10.09 8.97 -11.16
C PHE A 129 10.79 7.69 -11.61
N SER A 130 10.98 7.51 -12.92
CA SER A 130 11.56 6.29 -13.46
C SER A 130 13.06 6.45 -13.70
N PRO A 131 13.88 5.47 -13.29
CA PRO A 131 15.29 5.42 -13.69
C PRO A 131 15.47 5.13 -15.19
N ASP A 132 14.48 4.44 -15.80
CA ASP A 132 14.43 4.19 -17.25
C ASP A 132 13.41 5.12 -17.90
N THR A 133 13.88 5.99 -18.76
CA THR A 133 13.06 6.98 -19.49
C THR A 133 12.57 6.47 -20.83
N ASN A 134 12.81 5.19 -21.16
CA ASN A 134 12.35 4.59 -22.41
C ASN A 134 10.81 4.56 -22.45
N GLU A 135 10.26 5.23 -23.47
CA GLU A 135 8.82 5.39 -23.64
C GLU A 135 8.08 4.05 -23.79
N VAL A 136 8.69 3.06 -24.45
CA VAL A 136 8.10 1.71 -24.61
C VAL A 136 7.99 1.02 -23.26
N PHE A 137 9.02 1.13 -22.41
CA PHE A 137 9.01 0.61 -21.04
C PHE A 137 7.89 1.26 -20.23
N LEU A 138 7.81 2.59 -20.23
CA LEU A 138 6.82 3.35 -19.44
C LEU A 138 5.39 3.07 -19.91
N LYS A 139 5.15 2.99 -21.22
CA LYS A 139 3.83 2.62 -21.78
C LYS A 139 3.43 1.19 -21.39
N GLY A 140 4.34 0.25 -21.47
CA GLY A 140 4.12 -1.13 -21.04
C GLY A 140 3.84 -1.23 -19.55
N PHE A 141 4.55 -0.44 -18.75
CA PHE A 141 4.38 -0.35 -17.30
C PHE A 141 2.98 0.17 -16.94
N LEU A 142 2.57 1.31 -17.51
CA LEU A 142 1.24 1.90 -17.29
C LEU A 142 0.12 0.99 -17.85
N GLY A 143 0.36 0.30 -18.95
CA GLY A 143 -0.60 -0.69 -19.49
C GLY A 143 -0.87 -1.84 -18.52
N ARG A 144 0.15 -2.32 -17.81
CA ARG A 144 -0.03 -3.31 -16.72
C ARG A 144 -0.86 -2.76 -15.56
N MET A 145 -0.79 -1.44 -15.32
CA MET A 145 -1.61 -0.73 -14.33
C MET A 145 -2.99 -0.34 -14.85
N LEU A 146 -3.42 -0.95 -15.97
CA LEU A 146 -4.74 -0.77 -16.60
C LEU A 146 -5.00 0.63 -17.17
N PHE A 147 -3.97 1.36 -17.55
CA PHE A 147 -4.14 2.59 -18.32
C PHE A 147 -4.16 2.28 -19.82
N SER A 148 -5.19 2.77 -20.52
CA SER A 148 -5.29 2.68 -21.98
C SER A 148 -4.35 3.67 -22.67
N GLY A 149 -4.08 3.46 -23.98
CA GLY A 149 -3.23 4.35 -24.73
C GLY A 149 -3.70 5.81 -24.76
N GLU A 150 -5.01 6.04 -24.78
CA GLU A 150 -5.59 7.39 -24.72
C GLU A 150 -5.41 8.05 -23.35
N GLU A 151 -5.48 7.27 -22.29
CA GLU A 151 -5.30 7.77 -20.91
C GLU A 151 -3.88 8.24 -20.64
N LEU A 152 -2.87 7.68 -21.35
CA LEU A 152 -1.49 8.08 -21.18
C LEU A 152 -1.26 9.56 -21.55
N MET A 153 -2.10 10.11 -22.41
CA MET A 153 -2.02 11.50 -22.88
C MET A 153 -2.90 12.45 -22.07
N LYS A 154 -3.71 11.95 -21.14
CA LYS A 154 -4.48 12.80 -20.22
C LYS A 154 -3.56 13.57 -19.29
N LYS A 155 -3.90 14.82 -19.01
CA LYS A 155 -3.25 15.59 -17.95
C LYS A 155 -3.50 14.93 -16.59
N VAL A 156 -2.48 14.83 -15.77
CA VAL A 156 -2.61 14.18 -14.46
C VAL A 156 -3.53 14.94 -13.51
N SER A 157 -3.72 16.23 -13.71
CA SER A 157 -4.65 17.05 -12.92
C SER A 157 -6.12 16.64 -13.06
N VAL A 158 -6.51 16.05 -14.20
CA VAL A 158 -7.91 15.64 -14.48
C VAL A 158 -8.19 14.16 -14.18
N LEU A 159 -7.22 13.42 -13.69
CA LEU A 159 -7.39 12.01 -13.33
C LEU A 159 -8.35 11.86 -12.14
N SER A 160 -9.16 10.79 -12.16
CA SER A 160 -10.00 10.39 -11.03
C SER A 160 -9.18 9.97 -9.81
N GLY A 161 -9.79 9.90 -8.63
CA GLY A 161 -9.11 9.46 -7.41
C GLY A 161 -8.48 8.07 -7.54
N GLY A 162 -9.18 7.12 -8.16
CA GLY A 162 -8.66 5.77 -8.42
C GLY A 162 -7.49 5.75 -9.42
N GLU A 163 -7.58 6.53 -10.50
CA GLU A 163 -6.48 6.69 -11.45
C GLU A 163 -5.25 7.30 -10.78
N LYS A 164 -5.42 8.36 -9.97
CA LYS A 164 -4.32 8.97 -9.18
C LYS A 164 -3.69 7.97 -8.22
N MET A 165 -4.49 7.14 -7.56
CA MET A 165 -3.97 6.11 -6.66
C MET A 165 -3.16 5.05 -7.42
N ARG A 166 -3.64 4.56 -8.58
CA ARG A 166 -2.86 3.65 -9.43
C ARG A 166 -1.57 4.29 -9.94
N CYS A 167 -1.57 5.61 -10.23
CA CYS A 167 -0.34 6.35 -10.55
C CYS A 167 0.64 6.36 -9.38
N MET A 168 0.17 6.61 -8.16
CA MET A 168 1.02 6.60 -6.97
C MET A 168 1.61 5.22 -6.71
N ILE A 169 0.84 4.15 -6.86
CA ILE A 169 1.34 2.78 -6.76
C ILE A 169 2.39 2.52 -7.86
N SER A 170 2.15 2.96 -9.09
CA SER A 170 3.12 2.86 -10.19
C SER A 170 4.44 3.54 -9.86
N ARG A 171 4.39 4.75 -9.31
CA ARG A 171 5.55 5.49 -8.84
C ARG A 171 6.31 4.70 -7.76
N MET A 172 5.59 4.14 -6.78
CA MET A 172 6.20 3.34 -5.71
C MET A 172 6.89 2.09 -6.24
N MET A 173 6.30 1.42 -7.22
CA MET A 173 6.90 0.22 -7.84
C MET A 173 8.23 0.54 -8.52
N LEU A 174 8.42 1.75 -9.05
CA LEU A 174 9.65 2.18 -9.72
C LEU A 174 10.80 2.54 -8.76
N THR A 175 10.51 2.66 -7.46
CA THR A 175 11.54 3.00 -6.46
C THR A 175 12.31 1.80 -5.95
N ASP A 176 11.86 0.57 -6.23
CA ASP A 176 12.45 -0.69 -5.75
C ASP A 176 12.78 -0.68 -4.25
N ALA A 177 11.96 0.01 -3.45
CA ALA A 177 12.16 0.18 -2.02
C ALA A 177 11.99 -1.14 -1.27
N ASN A 178 12.75 -1.32 -0.19
CA ASN A 178 12.63 -2.49 0.69
C ASN A 178 11.79 -2.23 1.95
N CYS A 179 11.31 -1.00 2.14
CA CYS A 179 10.35 -0.64 3.18
C CYS A 179 9.25 0.27 2.59
N LEU A 180 8.01 -0.18 2.66
CA LEU A 180 6.85 0.57 2.18
C LEU A 180 6.15 1.25 3.35
N ILE A 181 5.83 2.54 3.22
CA ILE A 181 5.04 3.32 4.17
C ILE A 181 3.73 3.70 3.47
N LEU A 182 2.60 3.23 4.01
CA LEU A 182 1.30 3.32 3.33
C LEU A 182 0.25 3.94 4.25
N ASP A 183 -0.15 5.18 3.95
CA ASP A 183 -1.19 5.85 4.71
C ASP A 183 -2.56 5.62 4.06
N THR A 184 -3.34 4.69 4.64
CA THR A 184 -4.68 4.30 4.21
C THR A 184 -4.76 3.97 2.70
N PRO A 185 -3.96 2.99 2.24
CA PRO A 185 -3.68 2.75 0.83
C PRO A 185 -4.87 2.24 0.01
N THR A 186 -5.93 1.75 0.67
CA THR A 186 -7.12 1.21 0.00
C THR A 186 -8.13 2.28 -0.38
N ASN A 187 -7.96 3.51 0.10
CA ASN A 187 -8.83 4.62 -0.27
C ASN A 187 -8.78 4.89 -1.79
N HIS A 188 -9.95 5.09 -2.38
CA HIS A 188 -10.13 5.37 -3.81
C HIS A 188 -9.74 4.24 -4.79
N LEU A 189 -9.38 3.06 -4.32
CA LEU A 189 -9.17 1.90 -5.17
C LEU A 189 -10.48 1.14 -5.40
N ASP A 190 -10.65 0.60 -6.60
CA ASP A 190 -11.69 -0.38 -6.88
C ASP A 190 -11.34 -1.75 -6.26
N LEU A 191 -12.33 -2.63 -6.17
CA LEU A 191 -12.19 -3.93 -5.51
C LEU A 191 -11.08 -4.78 -6.13
N GLU A 192 -10.94 -4.77 -7.45
CA GLU A 192 -9.92 -5.49 -8.18
C GLU A 192 -8.52 -4.97 -7.87
N SER A 193 -8.37 -3.66 -7.77
CA SER A 193 -7.09 -3.02 -7.40
C SER A 193 -6.74 -3.28 -5.94
N ILE A 194 -7.72 -3.24 -5.01
CA ILE A 194 -7.50 -3.59 -3.60
C ILE A 194 -7.01 -5.03 -3.49
N GLN A 195 -7.65 -5.96 -4.22
CA GLN A 195 -7.30 -7.38 -4.17
C GLN A 195 -5.89 -7.64 -4.73
N ALA A 196 -5.55 -7.02 -5.88
CA ALA A 196 -4.22 -7.12 -6.47
C ALA A 196 -3.15 -6.54 -5.52
N PHE A 197 -3.44 -5.40 -4.90
CA PHE A 197 -2.55 -4.74 -3.95
C PHE A 197 -2.33 -5.60 -2.69
N ASN A 198 -3.41 -6.10 -2.10
CA ASN A 198 -3.37 -6.99 -0.93
C ASN A 198 -2.52 -8.24 -1.20
N ASN A 199 -2.75 -8.92 -2.32
CA ASN A 199 -1.98 -10.12 -2.71
C ASN A 199 -0.49 -9.81 -2.85
N THR A 200 -0.14 -8.67 -3.42
CA THR A 200 1.26 -8.25 -3.59
C THR A 200 1.92 -7.94 -2.25
N LEU A 201 1.23 -7.20 -1.36
CA LEU A 201 1.78 -6.86 -0.04
C LEU A 201 1.92 -8.08 0.86
N LYS A 202 1.02 -9.07 0.75
CA LYS A 202 1.11 -10.33 1.48
C LYS A 202 2.41 -11.08 1.17
N THR A 203 2.84 -11.07 -0.09
CA THR A 203 4.05 -11.79 -0.56
C THR A 203 5.31 -10.92 -0.60
N PHE A 204 5.19 -9.62 -0.32
CA PHE A 204 6.32 -8.70 -0.33
C PHE A 204 7.39 -9.10 0.69
N LYS A 205 8.65 -9.18 0.25
CA LYS A 205 9.80 -9.60 1.04
C LYS A 205 10.54 -8.44 1.72
N GLY A 206 9.86 -7.35 1.95
CA GLY A 206 10.36 -6.19 2.68
C GLY A 206 9.48 -5.86 3.87
N ASN A 207 9.79 -4.74 4.51
CA ASN A 207 9.00 -4.22 5.61
C ASN A 207 7.84 -3.37 5.12
N ILE A 208 6.73 -3.38 5.86
CA ILE A 208 5.56 -2.55 5.57
C ILE A 208 5.12 -1.87 6.86
N LEU A 209 4.99 -0.55 6.81
CA LEU A 209 4.39 0.27 7.86
C LEU A 209 3.13 0.89 7.26
N PHE A 210 1.96 0.63 7.82
CA PHE A 210 0.72 1.10 7.19
C PHE A 210 -0.37 1.45 8.18
N SER A 211 -1.34 2.23 7.73
CA SER A 211 -2.63 2.43 8.38
C SER A 211 -3.74 1.91 7.49
N SER A 212 -4.82 1.40 8.06
CA SER A 212 -6.02 0.99 7.33
C SER A 212 -7.21 0.89 8.26
N HIS A 213 -8.41 1.06 7.70
CA HIS A 213 -9.69 0.75 8.34
C HIS A 213 -10.30 -0.54 7.82
N ASP A 214 -9.68 -1.16 6.83
CA ASP A 214 -10.11 -2.41 6.23
C ASP A 214 -9.58 -3.61 7.05
N HIS A 215 -10.49 -4.30 7.73
CA HIS A 215 -10.15 -5.43 8.59
C HIS A 215 -9.53 -6.60 7.82
N GLU A 216 -10.00 -6.89 6.60
CA GLU A 216 -9.45 -7.96 5.78
C GLU A 216 -8.02 -7.63 5.36
N PHE A 217 -7.79 -6.38 4.95
CA PHE A 217 -6.46 -5.89 4.60
C PHE A 217 -5.50 -5.98 5.79
N ILE A 218 -5.94 -5.55 6.98
CA ILE A 218 -5.15 -5.66 8.21
C ILE A 218 -4.79 -7.11 8.50
N GLN A 219 -5.77 -8.02 8.53
CA GLN A 219 -5.55 -9.43 8.86
C GLN A 219 -4.65 -10.16 7.87
N THR A 220 -4.71 -9.82 6.60
CA THR A 220 -3.97 -10.51 5.54
C THR A 220 -2.54 -10.00 5.39
N VAL A 221 -2.28 -8.72 5.67
CA VAL A 221 -0.98 -8.09 5.46
C VAL A 221 -0.17 -8.01 6.74
N SER A 222 -0.77 -7.60 7.88
CA SER A 222 -0.01 -7.33 9.10
C SER A 222 0.37 -8.59 9.87
N ASN A 223 1.53 -8.53 10.51
CA ASN A 223 1.98 -9.50 11.53
C ASN A 223 2.16 -8.85 12.91
N ARG A 224 2.00 -7.52 12.99
CA ARG A 224 2.11 -6.75 14.24
C ARG A 224 1.19 -5.54 14.21
N ILE A 225 0.59 -5.20 15.35
CA ILE A 225 -0.24 -4.00 15.53
C ILE A 225 0.42 -3.08 16.55
N ILE A 226 0.43 -1.79 16.25
CA ILE A 226 0.81 -0.73 17.19
C ILE A 226 -0.33 0.29 17.24
N GLU A 227 -0.93 0.45 18.40
CA GLU A 227 -1.91 1.50 18.66
C GLU A 227 -1.20 2.74 19.20
N LEU A 228 -1.41 3.87 18.54
CA LEU A 228 -0.91 5.18 18.95
C LEU A 228 -1.95 5.84 19.86
N THR A 229 -1.51 6.24 21.05
CA THR A 229 -2.35 6.94 22.01
C THR A 229 -1.68 8.25 22.45
N PRO A 230 -2.43 9.23 23.02
CA PRO A 230 -1.84 10.44 23.58
C PRO A 230 -0.83 10.17 24.70
N ASN A 231 -0.86 8.99 25.31
CA ASN A 231 -0.01 8.61 26.45
C ASN A 231 1.11 7.61 26.08
N GLY A 232 1.30 7.30 24.80
CA GLY A 232 2.30 6.34 24.34
C GLY A 232 1.73 5.32 23.35
N ILE A 233 2.28 4.10 23.35
CA ILE A 233 1.85 3.02 22.46
C ILE A 233 1.29 1.84 23.24
N ILE A 234 0.35 1.13 22.60
CA ILE A 234 -0.06 -0.22 22.98
C ILE A 234 0.38 -1.13 21.81
N ALA A 235 1.29 -2.07 22.08
CA ALA A 235 1.78 -3.00 21.07
C ALA A 235 1.16 -4.37 21.27
N VAL A 236 0.58 -4.93 20.19
CA VAL A 236 0.05 -6.30 20.18
C VAL A 236 0.75 -7.07 19.06
N SER A 237 1.40 -8.18 19.41
CA SER A 237 2.01 -9.08 18.43
C SER A 237 1.04 -10.22 18.08
N TYR A 238 0.77 -10.42 16.79
CA TYR A 238 -0.11 -11.48 16.29
C TYR A 238 0.64 -12.80 16.05
N THR A 239 1.41 -13.28 16.99
CA THR A 239 2.07 -14.60 16.84
C THR A 239 1.12 -15.78 17.06
N HIS A 240 -0.14 -15.57 17.46
CA HIS A 240 -1.04 -16.67 17.89
C HIS A 240 -2.24 -16.99 16.99
N LEU A 241 -2.48 -16.26 15.89
CA LEU A 241 -3.66 -16.53 15.03
C LEU A 241 -3.42 -17.54 13.90
N ARG A 242 -2.18 -17.98 13.67
CA ARG A 242 -1.87 -19.00 12.64
C ARG A 242 -1.79 -20.43 13.15
N ALA A 243 -2.06 -20.69 14.44
CA ALA A 243 -1.89 -22.02 15.05
C ALA A 243 -3.17 -22.88 15.10
N HIS A 244 -4.29 -22.45 14.52
CA HIS A 244 -5.56 -23.18 14.56
C HIS A 244 -6.17 -23.51 13.18
N GLU A 245 -5.39 -23.46 12.11
CA GLU A 245 -5.77 -24.04 10.82
C GLU A 245 -4.77 -25.12 10.42
N THR A 246 -4.86 -26.26 11.08
CA THR A 246 -4.36 -27.57 10.62
C THR A 246 -5.46 -28.61 10.77
#